data_0b800fdcff53f7364d504a624b19f6e0
#
_entry.id   0b800fdcff53f7364d504a624b19f6e0
#
_cell.length_a   1.000
_cell.length_b   1.000
_cell.length_c   1.000
_cell.angle_alpha   90.00
_cell.angle_beta   90.00
_cell.angle_gamma   90.00
#
_symmetry.space_group_name_H-M   'P 1'
#
loop_
_entity.id
_entity.type
_entity.pdbx_description
1 polymer ?
#
loop_
_entity_poly.entity_id
_entity_poly.type
_entity_poly.pdbx_seq_one_letter_code
_entity_poly.pdbx_strand_id
1 'polypeptide(L)'
;MILTPPPAGGQQILRHALARRWTSIVAGTVAGLVVGVAAAVGIPVSHSAAVSMTVTSPSITPAPAVRASLSNTTDMVTEQGIAKSAAVLDVVAARLGNGVTAEELRSNMEVSGDTNGTIVKIEYVAPTRQQAVDAADAIANAYLTERTALVEQRADEMAAGVNEQIQALETELASLAPLTDEDGNTKDNPRAAEIRTELTKLAKDAEQLAPYHATAGRVITPATASSDEVSPSKSRLILITTVVGVFVGLVLVLIRETRSRSLT
;
A
#
# COMPACT_ATOMS: atom_id res chain seq x y z
N MET A 1 -71.65 15.40 31.86
CA MET A 1 -70.65 14.88 30.85
C MET A 1 -69.42 15.75 31.08
N ILE A 2 -68.44 15.24 31.84
CA ILE A 2 -67.21 15.98 32.20
C ILE A 2 -66.15 15.59 31.10
N LEU A 3 -65.86 16.55 30.26
CA LEU A 3 -64.79 16.40 29.26
C LEU A 3 -63.41 16.53 29.96
N THR A 4 -62.73 15.44 30.15
CA THR A 4 -61.35 15.44 30.57
C THR A 4 -60.50 16.03 29.47
N PRO A 5 -59.66 17.05 29.73
CA PRO A 5 -58.76 17.58 28.70
C PRO A 5 -57.74 16.51 28.28
N PRO A 6 -57.34 16.46 26.98
CA PRO A 6 -56.36 15.52 26.53
C PRO A 6 -55.03 15.71 27.25
N PRO A 7 -54.27 14.65 27.50
CA PRO A 7 -52.95 14.76 28.16
C PRO A 7 -52.05 15.68 27.37
N ALA A 8 -51.46 16.64 28.05
CA ALA A 8 -50.52 17.58 27.45
C ALA A 8 -49.43 16.83 26.69
N GLY A 9 -49.40 16.97 25.35
CA GLY A 9 -48.53 16.23 24.48
C GLY A 9 -47.07 16.40 24.89
N GLY A 10 -46.27 15.33 24.79
CA GLY A 10 -44.86 15.28 25.20
C GLY A 10 -44.01 16.45 24.71
N GLN A 11 -44.45 17.15 23.67
CA GLN A 11 -43.80 18.37 23.12
C GLN A 11 -43.88 19.58 24.07
N GLN A 12 -44.95 19.74 24.85
CA GLN A 12 -45.07 20.85 25.79
C GLN A 12 -44.20 20.63 27.04
N ILE A 13 -44.02 19.37 27.45
CA ILE A 13 -43.15 19.00 28.57
C ILE A 13 -41.67 19.22 28.18
N LEU A 14 -41.29 18.85 26.97
CA LEU A 14 -39.95 19.11 26.45
C LEU A 14 -39.62 20.60 26.34
N ARG A 15 -40.56 21.43 25.86
CA ARG A 15 -40.35 22.87 25.73
C ARG A 15 -40.19 23.56 27.12
N HIS A 16 -40.93 23.18 28.11
CA HIS A 16 -40.81 23.73 29.46
C HIS A 16 -39.51 23.29 30.16
N ALA A 17 -39.11 22.03 30.00
CA ALA A 17 -37.84 21.51 30.53
C ALA A 17 -36.62 22.18 29.85
N LEU A 18 -36.69 22.38 28.53
CA LEU A 18 -35.66 23.09 27.76
C LEU A 18 -35.56 24.56 28.19
N ALA A 19 -36.68 25.28 28.30
CA ALA A 19 -36.69 26.70 28.65
C ALA A 19 -36.19 26.96 30.08
N ARG A 20 -36.45 26.05 31.03
CA ARG A 20 -36.06 26.21 32.44
C ARG A 20 -34.61 25.84 32.73
N ARG A 21 -33.99 25.02 31.85
CA ARG A 21 -32.63 24.49 32.09
C ARG A 21 -31.70 24.67 30.86
N TRP A 22 -31.97 25.69 30.06
CA TRP A 22 -31.14 25.99 28.88
C TRP A 22 -29.66 26.21 29.26
N THR A 23 -29.40 26.68 30.50
CA THR A 23 -28.04 26.85 31.04
C THR A 23 -27.20 25.55 31.01
N SER A 24 -27.83 24.40 31.26
CA SER A 24 -27.12 23.11 31.20
C SER A 24 -26.74 22.70 29.76
N ILE A 25 -27.59 23.07 28.79
CA ILE A 25 -27.28 22.82 27.36
C ILE A 25 -26.17 23.76 26.92
N VAL A 26 -26.25 25.04 27.29
CA VAL A 26 -25.19 26.01 27.01
C VAL A 26 -23.86 25.59 27.64
N ALA A 27 -23.89 25.17 28.90
CA ALA A 27 -22.71 24.68 29.60
C ALA A 27 -22.10 23.44 28.90
N GLY A 28 -22.94 22.48 28.48
CA GLY A 28 -22.50 21.32 27.68
C GLY A 28 -21.89 21.72 26.33
N THR A 29 -22.54 22.67 25.63
CA THR A 29 -22.03 23.19 24.35
C THR A 29 -20.68 23.89 24.53
N VAL A 30 -20.55 24.76 25.51
CA VAL A 30 -19.30 25.47 25.82
C VAL A 30 -18.19 24.47 26.21
N ALA A 31 -18.50 23.49 27.05
CA ALA A 31 -17.54 22.45 27.41
C ALA A 31 -17.07 21.65 26.18
N GLY A 32 -18.02 21.23 25.32
CA GLY A 32 -17.70 20.54 24.06
C GLY A 32 -16.85 21.39 23.13
N LEU A 33 -17.13 22.68 23.03
CA LEU A 33 -16.36 23.62 22.22
C LEU A 33 -14.94 23.81 22.79
N VAL A 34 -14.81 23.98 24.12
CA VAL A 34 -13.49 24.11 24.77
C VAL A 34 -12.64 22.85 24.56
N VAL A 35 -13.24 21.67 24.76
CA VAL A 35 -12.55 20.39 24.48
C VAL A 35 -12.17 20.26 23.03
N GLY A 36 -13.05 20.66 22.10
CA GLY A 36 -12.79 20.64 20.66
C GLY A 36 -11.64 21.55 20.23
N VAL A 37 -11.62 22.77 20.79
CA VAL A 37 -10.53 23.71 20.53
C VAL A 37 -9.22 23.20 21.12
N ALA A 38 -9.23 22.69 22.36
CA ALA A 38 -8.05 22.13 23.00
C ALA A 38 -7.48 20.94 22.21
N ALA A 39 -8.37 20.03 21.75
CA ALA A 39 -7.98 18.92 20.87
C ALA A 39 -7.43 19.39 19.52
N ALA A 40 -8.08 20.40 18.88
CA ALA A 40 -7.63 20.93 17.61
C ALA A 40 -6.27 21.65 17.66
N VAL A 41 -5.93 22.24 18.83
CA VAL A 41 -4.60 22.84 19.07
C VAL A 41 -3.54 21.77 19.38
N GLY A 42 -3.96 20.67 20.05
CA GLY A 42 -3.04 19.58 20.43
C GLY A 42 -2.69 18.62 19.28
N ILE A 43 -3.46 18.60 18.18
CA ILE A 43 -3.15 17.74 17.02
C ILE A 43 -2.12 18.43 16.14
N PRO A 44 -0.92 17.85 15.95
CA PRO A 44 0.08 18.40 15.07
C PRO A 44 -0.41 18.41 13.62
N VAL A 45 -0.04 19.45 12.89
CA VAL A 45 -0.27 19.53 11.44
C VAL A 45 0.65 18.51 10.79
N SER A 46 0.13 17.72 9.87
CA SER A 46 0.88 16.75 9.09
C SER A 46 0.79 17.08 7.60
N HIS A 47 1.86 16.84 6.89
CA HIS A 47 1.97 17.05 5.45
C HIS A 47 2.25 15.73 4.76
N SER A 48 1.61 15.48 3.61
CA SER A 48 1.92 14.31 2.79
C SER A 48 2.79 14.70 1.60
N ALA A 49 3.63 13.78 1.18
CA ALA A 49 4.31 13.84 -0.09
C ALA A 49 4.14 12.52 -0.82
N ALA A 50 3.93 12.61 -2.13
CA ALA A 50 3.72 11.44 -2.97
C ALA A 50 4.75 11.39 -4.08
N VAL A 51 5.27 10.19 -4.34
CA VAL A 51 6.14 9.85 -5.45
C VAL A 51 5.48 8.77 -6.28
N SER A 52 5.57 8.88 -7.61
CA SER A 52 5.04 7.86 -8.52
C SER A 52 6.15 7.31 -9.40
N MET A 53 6.16 5.99 -9.57
CA MET A 53 7.17 5.29 -10.35
C MET A 53 6.53 4.22 -11.24
N THR A 54 7.13 3.99 -12.41
CA THR A 54 6.81 2.79 -13.20
C THR A 54 7.60 1.63 -12.69
N VAL A 55 6.96 0.47 -12.69
CA VAL A 55 7.60 -0.81 -12.40
C VAL A 55 7.44 -1.71 -13.61
N THR A 56 8.51 -2.41 -13.97
CA THR A 56 8.52 -3.34 -15.09
C THR A 56 8.76 -4.73 -14.52
N SER A 57 7.86 -5.66 -14.82
CA SER A 57 8.08 -7.07 -14.48
C SER A 57 8.70 -7.74 -15.70
N PRO A 58 9.80 -8.50 -15.53
CA PRO A 58 10.35 -9.29 -16.62
C PRO A 58 9.33 -10.35 -17.02
N SER A 59 8.83 -10.24 -18.23
CA SER A 59 8.00 -11.28 -18.84
C SER A 59 8.86 -12.18 -19.69
N ILE A 60 9.35 -13.26 -19.11
CA ILE A 60 9.92 -14.35 -19.86
C ILE A 60 8.83 -15.38 -20.03
N THR A 61 8.53 -15.76 -21.27
CA THR A 61 7.69 -16.92 -21.53
C THR A 61 8.61 -18.12 -21.52
N PRO A 62 8.74 -18.86 -20.39
CA PRO A 62 9.56 -20.06 -20.38
C PRO A 62 8.98 -21.08 -21.34
N ALA A 63 9.85 -21.96 -21.85
CA ALA A 63 9.44 -23.15 -22.57
C ALA A 63 8.37 -23.94 -21.78
N PRO A 64 7.48 -24.71 -22.45
CA PRO A 64 6.20 -25.21 -21.95
C PRO A 64 6.20 -26.02 -20.65
N ALA A 65 7.37 -26.36 -20.09
CA ALA A 65 7.49 -27.11 -18.85
C ALA A 65 7.30 -26.26 -17.57
N VAL A 66 7.35 -24.95 -17.65
CA VAL A 66 7.18 -24.04 -16.49
C VAL A 66 6.17 -22.95 -16.85
N ARG A 67 4.95 -23.33 -17.20
CA ARG A 67 3.81 -22.40 -17.21
C ARG A 67 3.31 -22.16 -15.79
N ALA A 68 4.13 -21.64 -14.93
CA ALA A 68 3.60 -20.78 -13.89
C ALA A 68 3.28 -19.47 -14.61
N SER A 69 2.01 -19.14 -14.69
CA SER A 69 1.51 -17.88 -15.25
C SER A 69 2.16 -16.71 -14.52
N LEU A 70 3.30 -16.27 -15.01
CA LEU A 70 3.82 -14.95 -14.70
C LEU A 70 2.90 -14.00 -15.47
N SER A 71 1.80 -13.61 -14.84
CA SER A 71 1.00 -12.53 -15.37
C SER A 71 1.90 -11.31 -15.51
N ASN A 72 1.86 -10.66 -16.67
CA ASN A 72 2.58 -9.40 -16.91
C ASN A 72 2.05 -8.24 -16.02
N THR A 73 1.12 -8.53 -15.14
CA THR A 73 0.58 -7.60 -14.15
C THR A 73 1.41 -7.73 -12.87
N THR A 74 2.01 -6.65 -12.49
CA THR A 74 2.68 -6.51 -11.20
C THR A 74 1.65 -6.70 -10.10
N ASP A 75 1.88 -7.67 -9.20
CA ASP A 75 0.99 -7.88 -8.07
C ASP A 75 1.23 -6.78 -7.03
N MET A 76 0.23 -5.91 -6.86
CA MET A 76 0.29 -4.80 -5.92
C MET A 76 0.56 -5.23 -4.47
N VAL A 77 0.10 -6.41 -4.08
CA VAL A 77 0.35 -6.94 -2.72
C VAL A 77 1.82 -7.24 -2.55
N THR A 78 2.46 -7.82 -3.57
CA THR A 78 3.90 -8.07 -3.59
C THR A 78 4.70 -6.77 -3.57
N GLU A 79 4.33 -5.77 -4.38
CA GLU A 79 5.03 -4.49 -4.42
C GLU A 79 4.89 -3.72 -3.09
N GLN A 80 3.72 -3.75 -2.46
CA GLN A 80 3.52 -3.22 -1.11
C GLN A 80 4.40 -3.95 -0.08
N GLY A 81 4.52 -5.27 -0.21
CA GLY A 81 5.39 -6.09 0.64
C GLY A 81 6.85 -5.68 0.52
N ILE A 82 7.36 -5.49 -0.70
CA ILE A 82 8.74 -5.04 -0.97
C ILE A 82 8.96 -3.65 -0.38
N ALA A 83 8.08 -2.69 -0.69
CA ALA A 83 8.22 -1.31 -0.23
C ALA A 83 8.17 -1.18 1.31
N LYS A 84 7.42 -2.05 1.98
CA LYS A 84 7.30 -2.10 3.45
C LYS A 84 8.24 -3.11 4.12
N SER A 85 9.16 -3.72 3.37
CA SER A 85 10.11 -4.69 3.91
C SER A 85 11.16 -4.02 4.82
N ALA A 86 11.76 -4.81 5.70
CA ALA A 86 12.87 -4.37 6.52
C ALA A 86 14.07 -3.95 5.65
N ALA A 87 14.33 -4.68 4.55
CA ALA A 87 15.41 -4.36 3.61
C ALA A 87 15.34 -2.93 3.08
N VAL A 88 14.13 -2.43 2.82
CA VAL A 88 13.91 -1.05 2.37
C VAL A 88 13.89 -0.08 3.54
N LEU A 89 13.09 -0.34 4.57
CA LEU A 89 12.81 0.64 5.62
C LEU A 89 13.98 0.85 6.58
N ASP A 90 14.80 -0.17 6.86
CA ASP A 90 15.99 -0.03 7.70
C ASP A 90 17.06 0.84 7.03
N VAL A 91 17.24 0.68 5.71
CA VAL A 91 18.15 1.53 4.91
C VAL A 91 17.67 2.99 4.91
N VAL A 92 16.37 3.21 4.76
CA VAL A 92 15.78 4.55 4.78
C VAL A 92 15.90 5.18 6.17
N ALA A 93 15.59 4.43 7.24
CA ALA A 93 15.72 4.90 8.61
C ALA A 93 17.17 5.32 8.93
N ALA A 94 18.15 4.49 8.52
CA ALA A 94 19.56 4.81 8.68
C ALA A 94 19.97 6.07 7.89
N ARG A 95 19.43 6.27 6.69
CA ARG A 95 19.71 7.42 5.83
C ARG A 95 19.12 8.72 6.35
N LEU A 96 17.86 8.68 6.83
CA LEU A 96 17.19 9.87 7.37
C LEU A 96 17.74 10.26 8.74
N GLY A 97 18.21 9.30 9.54
CA GLY A 97 18.73 9.55 10.87
C GLY A 97 17.66 10.11 11.83
N ASN A 98 18.05 11.01 12.71
CA ASN A 98 17.16 11.75 13.64
C ASN A 98 16.25 10.87 14.51
N GLY A 99 16.61 9.60 14.71
CA GLY A 99 15.81 8.65 15.51
C GLY A 99 14.59 8.08 14.79
N VAL A 100 14.44 8.32 13.48
CA VAL A 100 13.38 7.72 12.67
C VAL A 100 13.58 6.20 12.64
N THR A 101 12.52 5.45 12.91
CA THR A 101 12.55 3.98 12.91
C THR A 101 11.83 3.40 11.70
N ALA A 102 12.18 2.16 11.32
CA ALA A 102 11.46 1.44 10.25
C ALA A 102 9.97 1.28 10.55
N GLU A 103 9.59 1.12 11.82
CA GLU A 103 8.19 1.00 12.23
C GLU A 103 7.43 2.34 12.07
N GLU A 104 8.07 3.45 12.40
CA GLU A 104 7.50 4.78 12.15
C GLU A 104 7.33 5.04 10.65
N LEU A 105 8.33 4.68 9.84
CA LEU A 105 8.23 4.78 8.39
C LEU A 105 7.06 3.93 7.87
N ARG A 106 6.93 2.69 8.34
CA ARG A 106 5.86 1.78 7.93
C ARG A 106 4.47 2.29 8.29
N SER A 107 4.30 2.89 9.47
CA SER A 107 3.01 3.40 9.94
C SER A 107 2.56 4.66 9.23
N ASN A 108 3.49 5.48 8.77
CA ASN A 108 3.23 6.76 8.11
C ASN A 108 3.28 6.70 6.58
N MET A 109 3.47 5.49 5.99
CA MET A 109 3.50 5.31 4.55
C MET A 109 2.29 4.55 4.02
N GLU A 110 1.81 4.98 2.86
CA GLU A 110 0.82 4.27 2.07
C GLU A 110 1.40 3.94 0.69
N VAL A 111 1.19 2.70 0.24
CA VAL A 111 1.61 2.25 -1.09
C VAL A 111 0.37 1.84 -1.86
N SER A 112 0.17 2.45 -2.99
CA SER A 112 -0.95 2.20 -3.90
C SER A 112 -0.45 2.09 -5.35
N GLY A 113 -1.30 1.62 -6.24
CA GLY A 113 -0.95 1.51 -7.65
C GLY A 113 -2.16 1.56 -8.55
N ASP A 114 -1.90 1.60 -9.86
CA ASP A 114 -2.95 1.53 -10.86
C ASP A 114 -3.49 0.08 -11.01
N THR A 115 -4.67 -0.03 -11.61
CA THR A 115 -5.36 -1.32 -11.81
C THR A 115 -4.55 -2.28 -12.71
N ASN A 116 -3.63 -1.75 -13.52
CA ASN A 116 -2.79 -2.54 -14.44
C ASN A 116 -1.46 -2.95 -13.81
N GLY A 117 -1.17 -2.50 -12.57
CA GLY A 117 0.05 -2.83 -11.85
C GLY A 117 1.33 -2.26 -12.46
N THR A 118 1.22 -1.20 -13.28
CA THR A 118 2.36 -0.59 -13.97
C THR A 118 2.94 0.60 -13.20
N ILE A 119 2.09 1.26 -12.40
CA ILE A 119 2.46 2.43 -11.62
C ILE A 119 2.33 2.11 -10.14
N VAL A 120 3.40 2.36 -9.39
CA VAL A 120 3.43 2.32 -7.93
C VAL A 120 3.52 3.75 -7.43
N LYS A 121 2.62 4.12 -6.54
CA LYS A 121 2.61 5.39 -5.83
C LYS A 121 2.92 5.13 -4.36
N ILE A 122 3.93 5.81 -3.84
CA ILE A 122 4.26 5.83 -2.42
C ILE A 122 3.90 7.21 -1.88
N GLU A 123 3.11 7.23 -0.82
CA GLU A 123 2.75 8.44 -0.09
C GLU A 123 3.28 8.32 1.35
N TYR A 124 3.89 9.39 1.84
CA TYR A 124 4.44 9.45 3.20
C TYR A 124 3.94 10.71 3.91
N VAL A 125 3.60 10.57 5.18
CA VAL A 125 3.08 11.65 6.02
C VAL A 125 4.12 12.01 7.08
N ALA A 126 4.44 13.31 7.20
CA ALA A 126 5.41 13.83 8.18
C ALA A 126 4.97 15.17 8.78
N PRO A 127 5.58 15.60 9.90
CA PRO A 127 5.26 16.89 10.53
C PRO A 127 5.58 18.10 9.65
N THR A 128 6.55 17.99 8.74
CA THR A 128 6.93 19.08 7.83
C THR A 128 6.91 18.60 6.37
N ARG A 129 6.65 19.54 5.45
CA ARG A 129 6.67 19.27 4.00
C ARG A 129 8.01 18.70 3.54
N GLN A 130 9.11 19.26 4.03
CA GLN A 130 10.44 18.82 3.63
C GLN A 130 10.71 17.37 4.09
N GLN A 131 10.37 17.05 5.35
CA GLN A 131 10.50 15.67 5.86
C GLN A 131 9.64 14.68 5.08
N ALA A 132 8.42 15.08 4.69
CA ALA A 132 7.55 14.23 3.88
C ALA A 132 8.17 13.93 2.50
N VAL A 133 8.71 14.95 1.83
CA VAL A 133 9.38 14.82 0.52
C VAL A 133 10.65 13.99 0.65
N ASP A 134 11.52 14.29 1.60
CA ASP A 134 12.80 13.60 1.78
C ASP A 134 12.58 12.11 2.10
N ALA A 135 11.58 11.81 2.94
CA ALA A 135 11.24 10.44 3.28
C ALA A 135 10.61 9.69 2.08
N ALA A 136 9.66 10.31 1.36
CA ALA A 136 9.04 9.69 0.19
C ALA A 136 10.08 9.38 -0.90
N ASP A 137 10.99 10.32 -1.19
CA ASP A 137 12.08 10.11 -2.15
C ASP A 137 13.08 9.05 -1.67
N ALA A 138 13.42 9.04 -0.38
CA ALA A 138 14.32 8.04 0.18
C ALA A 138 13.72 6.63 0.09
N ILE A 139 12.42 6.49 0.41
CA ILE A 139 11.69 5.21 0.32
C ILE A 139 11.62 4.75 -1.14
N ALA A 140 11.27 5.64 -2.08
CA ALA A 140 11.18 5.32 -3.49
C ALA A 140 12.52 4.82 -4.06
N ASN A 141 13.62 5.49 -3.73
CA ASN A 141 14.95 5.09 -4.19
C ASN A 141 15.39 3.75 -3.58
N ALA A 142 15.16 3.53 -2.28
CA ALA A 142 15.49 2.27 -1.62
C ALA A 142 14.62 1.12 -2.16
N TYR A 143 13.32 1.36 -2.37
CA TYR A 143 12.42 0.40 -3.00
C TYR A 143 12.89 0.00 -4.41
N LEU A 144 13.25 0.97 -5.28
CA LEU A 144 13.74 0.67 -6.63
C LEU A 144 15.06 -0.09 -6.60
N THR A 145 15.94 0.20 -5.66
CA THR A 145 17.20 -0.53 -5.47
C THR A 145 16.94 -1.98 -5.07
N GLU A 146 16.12 -2.21 -4.06
CA GLU A 146 15.75 -3.55 -3.60
C GLU A 146 15.03 -4.35 -4.68
N ARG A 147 14.08 -3.70 -5.36
CA ARG A 147 13.35 -4.32 -6.47
C ARG A 147 14.28 -4.71 -7.61
N THR A 148 15.26 -3.88 -7.94
CA THR A 148 16.26 -4.19 -8.95
C THR A 148 17.07 -5.42 -8.54
N ALA A 149 17.54 -5.49 -7.30
CA ALA A 149 18.27 -6.64 -6.80
C ALA A 149 17.44 -7.94 -6.85
N LEU A 150 16.15 -7.88 -6.50
CA LEU A 150 15.24 -9.03 -6.59
C LEU A 150 15.00 -9.47 -8.04
N VAL A 151 14.88 -8.53 -8.97
CA VAL A 151 14.72 -8.84 -10.40
C VAL A 151 16.00 -9.47 -10.97
N GLU A 152 17.17 -8.93 -10.63
CA GLU A 152 18.46 -9.47 -11.01
C GLU A 152 18.66 -10.89 -10.49
N GLN A 153 18.43 -11.10 -9.19
CA GLN A 153 18.51 -12.42 -8.58
C GLN A 153 17.61 -13.43 -9.30
N ARG A 154 16.38 -13.03 -9.64
CA ARG A 154 15.46 -13.91 -10.34
C ARG A 154 15.89 -14.20 -11.79
N ALA A 155 16.46 -13.22 -12.47
CA ALA A 155 17.01 -13.42 -13.80
C ALA A 155 18.20 -14.39 -13.76
N ASP A 156 19.08 -14.27 -12.77
CA ASP A 156 20.21 -15.17 -12.56
C ASP A 156 19.75 -16.61 -12.26
N GLU A 157 18.75 -16.79 -11.39
CA GLU A 157 18.16 -18.10 -11.09
C GLU A 157 17.57 -18.76 -12.36
N MET A 158 16.88 -17.96 -13.18
CA MET A 158 16.31 -18.45 -14.44
C MET A 158 17.42 -18.79 -15.46
N ALA A 159 18.45 -17.96 -15.58
CA ALA A 159 19.58 -18.20 -16.44
C ALA A 159 20.34 -19.47 -16.03
N ALA A 160 20.54 -19.69 -14.74
CA ALA A 160 21.14 -20.91 -14.21
C ALA A 160 20.31 -22.16 -14.60
N GLY A 161 18.97 -22.09 -14.44
CA GLY A 161 18.08 -23.19 -14.84
C GLY A 161 18.11 -23.49 -16.36
N VAL A 162 18.16 -22.44 -17.21
CA VAL A 162 18.30 -22.61 -18.65
C VAL A 162 19.66 -23.24 -19.01
N ASN A 163 20.74 -22.77 -18.38
CA ASN A 163 22.07 -23.31 -18.60
C ASN A 163 22.20 -24.80 -18.19
N GLU A 164 21.57 -25.19 -17.08
CA GLU A 164 21.51 -26.59 -16.64
C GLU A 164 20.80 -27.45 -17.69
N GLN A 165 19.67 -26.97 -18.25
CA GLN A 165 18.97 -27.68 -19.31
C GLN A 165 19.81 -27.80 -20.60
N ILE A 166 20.53 -26.73 -20.99
CA ILE A 166 21.45 -26.75 -22.12
C ILE A 166 22.54 -27.82 -21.92
N GLN A 167 23.18 -27.84 -20.74
CA GLN A 167 24.23 -28.84 -20.44
C GLN A 167 23.69 -30.27 -20.45
N ALA A 168 22.49 -30.50 -19.94
CA ALA A 168 21.85 -31.80 -19.99
C ALA A 168 21.58 -32.28 -21.40
N LEU A 169 21.04 -31.40 -22.25
CA LEU A 169 20.79 -31.71 -23.66
C LEU A 169 22.09 -31.90 -24.49
N GLU A 170 23.13 -31.11 -24.22
CA GLU A 170 24.45 -31.29 -24.83
C GLU A 170 25.06 -32.66 -24.47
N THR A 171 24.90 -33.06 -23.20
CA THR A 171 25.34 -34.38 -22.70
C THR A 171 24.56 -35.50 -23.39
N GLU A 172 23.23 -35.35 -23.51
CA GLU A 172 22.37 -36.31 -24.20
C GLU A 172 22.79 -36.39 -25.68
N LEU A 173 23.00 -35.25 -26.37
CA LEU A 173 23.43 -35.20 -27.75
C LEU A 173 24.77 -35.88 -27.96
N ALA A 174 25.73 -35.69 -27.04
CA ALA A 174 27.05 -36.34 -27.13
C ALA A 174 26.97 -37.87 -26.92
N SER A 175 25.97 -38.38 -26.25
CA SER A 175 25.75 -39.81 -26.03
C SER A 175 25.02 -40.52 -27.15
N LEU A 176 24.40 -39.76 -28.06
CA LEU A 176 23.66 -40.33 -29.20
C LEU A 176 24.59 -40.81 -30.28
N ALA A 177 24.62 -42.13 -30.52
CA ALA A 177 25.32 -42.70 -31.64
C ALA A 177 24.61 -42.43 -32.98
N PRO A 178 25.32 -42.19 -34.07
CA PRO A 178 24.73 -42.12 -35.39
C PRO A 178 24.05 -43.45 -35.76
N LEU A 179 22.91 -43.38 -36.41
CA LEU A 179 22.19 -44.56 -36.90
C LEU A 179 22.85 -45.01 -38.22
N THR A 180 23.04 -46.32 -38.36
CA THR A 180 23.51 -46.91 -39.62
C THR A 180 22.32 -47.60 -40.30
N ASP A 181 22.07 -47.31 -41.59
CA ASP A 181 21.02 -47.97 -42.37
C ASP A 181 21.46 -49.39 -42.82
N GLU A 182 20.53 -50.13 -43.43
CA GLU A 182 20.79 -51.51 -43.92
C GLU A 182 21.89 -51.55 -45.01
N ASP A 183 22.12 -50.41 -45.67
CA ASP A 183 23.15 -50.26 -46.72
C ASP A 183 24.50 -49.79 -46.17
N GLY A 184 24.64 -49.63 -44.83
CA GLY A 184 25.90 -49.24 -44.20
C GLY A 184 26.14 -47.71 -44.19
N ASN A 185 25.17 -46.88 -44.62
CA ASN A 185 25.30 -45.44 -44.63
C ASN A 185 24.92 -44.85 -43.25
N THR A 186 25.71 -43.88 -42.83
CA THR A 186 25.45 -43.15 -41.57
C THR A 186 24.27 -42.20 -41.76
N LYS A 187 23.20 -42.39 -40.99
CA LYS A 187 22.05 -41.48 -40.92
C LYS A 187 22.06 -40.67 -39.62
N ASP A 188 21.71 -39.39 -39.74
CA ASP A 188 21.49 -38.57 -38.55
C ASP A 188 20.39 -39.17 -37.66
N ASN A 189 20.67 -39.25 -36.39
CA ASN A 189 19.68 -39.68 -35.42
C ASN A 189 18.55 -38.59 -35.32
N PRO A 190 17.28 -38.95 -35.54
CA PRO A 190 16.16 -37.98 -35.43
C PRO A 190 16.13 -37.24 -34.10
N ARG A 191 16.47 -37.95 -33.02
CA ARG A 191 16.55 -37.35 -31.68
C ARG A 191 17.63 -36.28 -31.60
N ALA A 192 18.76 -36.45 -32.28
CA ALA A 192 19.81 -35.43 -32.34
C ALA A 192 19.34 -34.15 -33.05
N ALA A 193 18.52 -34.25 -34.10
CA ALA A 193 17.92 -33.09 -34.75
C ALA A 193 16.92 -32.32 -33.83
N GLU A 194 16.11 -33.05 -33.07
CA GLU A 194 15.22 -32.47 -32.08
C GLU A 194 16.00 -31.72 -31.01
N ILE A 195 17.04 -32.33 -30.42
CA ILE A 195 17.88 -31.73 -29.38
C ILE A 195 18.56 -30.46 -29.92
N ARG A 196 19.08 -30.46 -31.12
CA ARG A 196 19.69 -29.24 -31.70
C ARG A 196 18.69 -28.10 -31.85
N THR A 197 17.43 -28.43 -32.20
CA THR A 197 16.35 -27.45 -32.28
C THR A 197 16.00 -26.90 -30.89
N GLU A 198 15.94 -27.76 -29.89
CA GLU A 198 15.68 -27.37 -28.51
C GLU A 198 16.80 -26.51 -27.90
N LEU A 199 18.07 -26.89 -28.14
CA LEU A 199 19.23 -26.08 -27.77
C LEU A 199 19.21 -24.70 -28.40
N THR A 200 18.84 -24.59 -29.69
CA THR A 200 18.71 -23.28 -30.37
C THR A 200 17.64 -22.42 -29.71
N LYS A 201 16.54 -23.02 -29.29
CA LYS A 201 15.47 -22.32 -28.58
C LYS A 201 15.90 -21.85 -27.19
N LEU A 202 16.54 -22.74 -26.42
CA LEU A 202 17.03 -22.39 -25.07
C LEU A 202 18.12 -21.31 -25.12
N ALA A 203 19.03 -21.36 -26.11
CA ALA A 203 20.03 -20.32 -26.30
C ALA A 203 19.40 -18.96 -26.59
N LYS A 204 18.31 -18.92 -27.36
CA LYS A 204 17.55 -17.71 -27.61
C LYS A 204 16.82 -17.22 -26.37
N ASP A 205 16.25 -18.14 -25.55
CA ASP A 205 15.61 -17.80 -24.29
C ASP A 205 16.65 -17.22 -23.30
N ALA A 206 17.86 -17.79 -23.22
CA ALA A 206 18.96 -17.26 -22.43
C ALA A 206 19.38 -15.84 -22.87
N GLU A 207 19.43 -15.57 -24.19
CA GLU A 207 19.72 -14.23 -24.70
C GLU A 207 18.65 -13.19 -24.32
N GLN A 208 17.40 -13.60 -24.21
CA GLN A 208 16.29 -12.72 -23.78
C GLN A 208 16.36 -12.38 -22.30
N LEU A 209 17.08 -13.15 -21.47
CA LEU A 209 17.27 -12.87 -20.05
C LEU A 209 18.28 -11.75 -19.78
N ALA A 210 19.26 -11.57 -20.66
CA ALA A 210 20.33 -10.58 -20.50
C ALA A 210 19.87 -9.12 -20.31
N PRO A 211 18.80 -8.60 -20.98
CA PRO A 211 18.36 -7.22 -20.82
C PRO A 211 17.74 -6.91 -19.46
N TYR A 212 17.33 -7.92 -18.67
CA TYR A 212 16.62 -7.70 -17.40
C TYR A 212 17.52 -7.25 -16.25
N HIS A 213 18.84 -7.28 -16.44
CA HIS A 213 19.80 -6.70 -15.49
C HIS A 213 19.82 -5.15 -15.46
N ALA A 214 19.03 -4.47 -16.31
CA ALA A 214 19.24 -3.04 -16.51
C ALA A 214 18.33 -2.12 -15.69
N THR A 215 17.03 -2.42 -15.49
CA THR A 215 16.14 -1.53 -14.74
C THR A 215 14.82 -2.21 -14.34
N ALA A 216 14.57 -2.35 -13.05
CA ALA A 216 13.29 -2.86 -12.52
C ALA A 216 12.17 -1.80 -12.51
N GLY A 217 12.52 -0.52 -12.73
CA GLY A 217 11.58 0.60 -12.75
C GLY A 217 12.28 1.94 -12.70
N ARG A 218 11.51 3.01 -12.83
CA ARG A 218 12.01 4.38 -12.70
C ARG A 218 10.99 5.32 -12.09
N VAL A 219 11.46 6.36 -11.42
CA VAL A 219 10.61 7.46 -10.95
C VAL A 219 10.05 8.22 -12.16
N ILE A 220 8.73 8.38 -12.22
CA ILE A 220 8.03 9.20 -13.23
C ILE A 220 7.80 10.60 -12.67
N THR A 221 7.28 10.66 -11.43
CA THR A 221 7.00 11.91 -10.74
C THR A 221 7.81 11.89 -9.45
N PRO A 222 8.78 12.80 -9.28
CA PRO A 222 9.54 12.93 -8.04
C PRO A 222 8.60 13.28 -6.87
N ALA A 223 9.05 13.07 -5.65
CA ALA A 223 8.27 13.37 -4.48
C ALA A 223 7.83 14.84 -4.46
N THR A 224 6.54 15.06 -4.41
CA THR A 224 5.94 16.38 -4.32
C THR A 224 5.06 16.45 -3.10
N ALA A 225 5.25 17.48 -2.29
CA ALA A 225 4.38 17.71 -1.14
C ALA A 225 2.99 18.12 -1.62
N SER A 226 1.96 17.54 -1.00
CA SER A 226 0.59 18.01 -1.20
C SER A 226 0.45 19.45 -0.73
N SER A 227 -0.33 20.24 -1.45
CA SER A 227 -0.71 21.59 -1.01
C SER A 227 -1.62 21.54 0.22
N ASP A 228 -2.35 20.43 0.39
CA ASP A 228 -3.31 20.25 1.45
C ASP A 228 -2.67 19.62 2.69
N GLU A 229 -3.04 20.14 3.87
CA GLU A 229 -2.70 19.53 5.15
C GLU A 229 -3.51 18.23 5.32
N VAL A 230 -2.84 17.13 5.62
CA VAL A 230 -3.46 15.80 5.84
C VAL A 230 -4.06 15.69 7.24
N SER A 231 -4.10 16.76 8.00
CA SER A 231 -4.74 16.78 9.32
C SER A 231 -6.27 16.72 9.16
N PRO A 232 -7.00 15.97 10.01
CA PRO A 232 -8.45 16.04 10.05
C PRO A 232 -8.80 17.51 10.23
N SER A 233 -9.66 18.05 9.34
CA SER A 233 -9.94 19.50 9.31
C SER A 233 -10.32 19.93 10.73
N LYS A 234 -9.55 20.85 11.33
CA LYS A 234 -9.74 21.35 12.70
C LYS A 234 -11.18 21.78 12.92
N SER A 235 -11.81 22.33 11.88
CA SER A 235 -13.23 22.69 11.86
C SER A 235 -14.18 21.50 12.04
N ARG A 236 -13.90 20.35 11.40
CA ARG A 236 -14.72 19.14 11.57
C ARG A 236 -14.60 18.59 12.99
N LEU A 237 -13.41 18.60 13.54
CA LEU A 237 -13.16 18.12 14.90
C LEU A 237 -13.89 18.99 15.94
N ILE A 238 -13.80 20.31 15.83
CA ILE A 238 -14.53 21.27 16.67
C ILE A 238 -16.04 21.05 16.52
N LEU A 239 -16.54 20.86 15.30
CA LEU A 239 -17.96 20.64 15.06
C LEU A 239 -18.46 19.35 15.71
N ILE A 240 -17.74 18.23 15.55
CA ILE A 240 -18.10 16.93 16.15
C ILE A 240 -18.12 17.03 17.68
N THR A 241 -17.09 17.60 18.29
CA THR A 241 -17.01 17.72 19.76
C THR A 241 -18.07 18.67 20.31
N THR A 242 -18.41 19.73 19.57
CA THR A 242 -19.52 20.64 19.94
C THR A 242 -20.87 19.91 19.91
N VAL A 243 -21.14 19.12 18.85
CA VAL A 243 -22.38 18.32 18.75
C VAL A 243 -22.47 17.29 19.89
N VAL A 244 -21.37 16.61 20.20
CA VAL A 244 -21.29 15.67 21.31
C VAL A 244 -21.56 16.41 22.65
N GLY A 245 -20.99 17.61 22.84
CA GLY A 245 -21.21 18.45 24.01
C GLY A 245 -22.69 18.84 24.20
N VAL A 246 -23.37 19.21 23.11
CA VAL A 246 -24.82 19.48 23.10
C VAL A 246 -25.59 18.23 23.52
N PHE A 247 -25.24 17.07 22.95
CA PHE A 247 -25.93 15.81 23.27
C PHE A 247 -25.79 15.42 24.76
N VAL A 248 -24.56 15.53 25.28
CA VAL A 248 -24.29 15.28 26.71
C VAL A 248 -25.06 16.26 27.58
N GLY A 249 -25.10 17.55 27.22
CA GLY A 249 -25.89 18.54 27.89
C GLY A 249 -27.39 18.20 27.94
N LEU A 250 -27.95 17.70 26.84
CA LEU A 250 -29.35 17.25 26.74
C LEU A 250 -29.64 16.03 27.63
N VAL A 251 -28.75 15.04 27.63
CA VAL A 251 -28.86 13.84 28.47
C VAL A 251 -28.81 14.20 29.94
N LEU A 252 -27.94 15.12 30.36
CA LEU A 252 -27.87 15.61 31.74
C LEU A 252 -29.16 16.32 32.18
N VAL A 253 -29.78 17.11 31.29
CA VAL A 253 -31.08 17.72 31.54
C VAL A 253 -32.14 16.64 31.80
N LEU A 254 -32.19 15.59 30.97
CA LEU A 254 -33.16 14.50 31.12
C LEU A 254 -32.97 13.71 32.43
N ILE A 255 -31.72 13.34 32.74
CA ILE A 255 -31.40 12.61 33.98
C ILE A 255 -31.80 13.45 35.22
N ARG A 256 -31.54 14.75 35.19
CA ARG A 256 -31.83 15.63 36.29
C ARG A 256 -33.34 15.89 36.46
N GLU A 257 -34.10 15.82 35.36
CA GLU A 257 -35.56 15.92 35.37
C GLU A 257 -36.20 14.65 35.94
N THR A 258 -35.73 13.47 35.57
CA THR A 258 -36.25 12.20 36.12
C THR A 258 -35.98 12.08 37.62
N ARG A 259 -34.79 12.52 38.08
CA ARG A 259 -34.45 12.51 39.52
C ARG A 259 -35.26 13.51 40.35
N SER A 260 -35.66 14.65 39.78
CA SER A 260 -36.46 15.63 40.51
C SER A 260 -37.92 15.19 40.69
N ARG A 261 -38.41 14.27 39.83
CA ARG A 261 -39.78 13.73 39.93
C ARG A 261 -39.91 12.53 40.88
N SER A 262 -38.78 11.90 41.24
CA SER A 262 -38.78 10.77 42.18
C SER A 262 -38.71 11.19 43.65
N LEU A 263 -38.63 12.50 43.94
CA LEU A 263 -38.52 13.08 45.28
C LEU A 263 -39.77 13.90 45.72
N THR A 264 -40.80 13.88 44.89
CA THR A 264 -42.12 14.45 45.20
C THR A 264 -43.17 13.34 45.20
#